data_bb4cffed5ccf15c37292003797d38d3b
#
_entry.id   bb4cffed5ccf15c37292003797d38d3b
#
_cell.length_a   1.000
_cell.length_b   1.000
_cell.length_c   1.000
_cell.angle_alpha   90.00
_cell.angle_beta   90.00
_cell.angle_gamma   90.00
#
_symmetry.space_group_name_H-M   'P 1'
#
loop_
_entity.id
_entity.type
_entity.pdbx_description
1 polymer ?
#
loop_
_entity_poly.entity_id
_entity_poly.type
_entity_poly.pdbx_seq_one_letter_code
_entity_poly.pdbx_strand_id
1 'polypeptide(L)'
;MTWNWQCPDWPNFKWDRARVSVAEEQFLLGAGIVIGTVKHLGEDEHKQLIVELMSAEAVTTSAIEGEVLNRASVQSSILRQLGLASPDKRRVLPAEQGIAEMMVDLYRSFSETLSDKKLFAWHRMVTSGTKDLADLGRYRTSREPMQIVSGPIGAPTVHFEAPPSKQVPAEMRRFIDWFNRTAPNGTDPLPPITRAGTAHLYFESIHPFEDGNGRIGRAIAEKAITQNFSQPVFVALATTILAQQRQYYQALEKANRQNEITEWLTWFAEIALEAQRRSIALVEFIIAKTKLLDRLRGHINERQEKALLRMFREGPEAFKGGLSAGNFSTITGASPATTTRDLVDLVKKGALIRTGERKHARYTLNLSRS
;
A
#
# COMPACT_ATOMS: atom_id res chain seq x y z
N MET A 1 3.98 -27.28 20.02
CA MET A 1 3.03 -26.30 19.53
C MET A 1 2.51 -26.77 18.18
N THR A 2 1.22 -26.66 17.89
CA THR A 2 0.63 -27.09 16.61
C THR A 2 0.36 -25.84 15.75
N TRP A 3 0.65 -25.92 14.47
CA TRP A 3 0.39 -24.86 13.50
C TRP A 3 -0.90 -25.15 12.73
N ASN A 4 -1.56 -24.13 12.16
CA ASN A 4 -2.81 -24.29 11.43
C ASN A 4 -2.71 -25.31 10.27
N TRP A 5 -1.58 -25.32 9.53
CA TRP A 5 -1.33 -26.27 8.44
C TRP A 5 -1.17 -27.73 8.92
N GLN A 6 -0.94 -27.96 10.21
CA GLN A 6 -0.87 -29.29 10.84
C GLN A 6 -2.23 -29.77 11.34
N CYS A 7 -3.24 -28.89 11.37
CA CYS A 7 -4.57 -29.26 11.81
C CYS A 7 -5.28 -30.17 10.80
N PRO A 8 -6.08 -31.15 11.25
CA PRO A 8 -6.77 -32.11 10.36
C PRO A 8 -7.71 -31.46 9.34
N ASP A 9 -8.24 -30.29 9.66
CA ASP A 9 -9.18 -29.54 8.81
C ASP A 9 -8.48 -28.53 7.89
N TRP A 10 -7.14 -28.45 7.85
CA TRP A 10 -6.39 -27.62 6.91
C TRP A 10 -6.65 -28.02 5.45
N PRO A 11 -6.84 -27.06 4.54
CA PRO A 11 -6.93 -25.59 4.68
C PRO A 11 -8.39 -25.09 4.76
N ASN A 12 -9.31 -25.79 5.41
CA ASN A 12 -10.72 -25.44 5.49
C ASN A 12 -10.94 -24.39 6.60
N PHE A 13 -10.61 -23.14 6.28
CA PHE A 13 -10.84 -22.04 7.19
C PHE A 13 -12.32 -21.83 7.52
N LYS A 14 -12.61 -21.55 8.80
CA LYS A 14 -13.95 -21.28 9.33
C LYS A 14 -13.97 -19.91 9.96
N TRP A 15 -15.08 -19.20 9.83
CA TRP A 15 -15.29 -17.89 10.46
C TRP A 15 -16.78 -17.64 10.70
N ASP A 16 -17.06 -16.77 11.67
CA ASP A 16 -18.40 -16.24 11.89
C ASP A 16 -18.69 -15.13 10.87
N ARG A 17 -19.53 -15.41 9.90
CA ARG A 17 -19.92 -14.49 8.83
C ARG A 17 -20.59 -13.23 9.37
N ALA A 18 -21.37 -13.33 10.43
CA ALA A 18 -22.09 -12.20 11.00
C ALA A 18 -21.13 -11.12 11.54
N ARG A 19 -19.99 -11.53 12.07
CA ARG A 19 -18.96 -10.60 12.59
C ARG A 19 -18.23 -9.81 11.50
N VAL A 20 -18.23 -10.26 10.26
CA VAL A 20 -17.52 -9.64 9.14
C VAL A 20 -18.46 -8.91 8.18
N SER A 21 -19.73 -9.31 8.10
CA SER A 21 -20.71 -8.83 7.11
C SER A 21 -20.90 -7.30 7.14
N VAL A 22 -20.98 -6.69 8.33
CA VAL A 22 -21.15 -5.24 8.46
C VAL A 22 -19.96 -4.48 7.86
N ALA A 23 -18.75 -4.98 8.07
CA ALA A 23 -17.55 -4.37 7.50
C ALA A 23 -17.50 -4.55 5.97
N GLU A 24 -17.94 -5.70 5.45
CA GLU A 24 -18.07 -5.93 4.00
C GLU A 24 -19.02 -4.91 3.35
N GLU A 25 -20.19 -4.70 3.94
CA GLU A 25 -21.17 -3.72 3.44
C GLU A 25 -20.60 -2.31 3.45
N GLN A 26 -19.98 -1.89 4.55
CA GLN A 26 -19.33 -0.58 4.67
C GLN A 26 -18.22 -0.40 3.64
N PHE A 27 -17.42 -1.42 3.41
CA PHE A 27 -16.34 -1.40 2.44
C PHE A 27 -16.86 -1.24 1.00
N LEU A 28 -17.90 -1.99 0.63
CA LEU A 28 -18.52 -1.89 -0.69
C LEU A 28 -19.13 -0.50 -0.95
N LEU A 29 -19.80 0.07 0.06
CA LEU A 29 -20.33 1.43 -0.02
C LEU A 29 -19.20 2.47 -0.23
N GLY A 30 -18.15 2.38 0.58
CA GLY A 30 -16.97 3.27 0.45
C GLY A 30 -16.25 3.12 -0.88
N ALA A 31 -16.12 1.89 -1.40
CA ALA A 31 -15.53 1.65 -2.72
C ALA A 31 -16.35 2.31 -3.85
N GLY A 32 -17.68 2.28 -3.75
CA GLY A 32 -18.57 2.99 -4.68
C GLY A 32 -18.31 4.49 -4.70
N ILE A 33 -18.07 5.10 -3.53
CA ILE A 33 -17.71 6.53 -3.41
C ILE A 33 -16.39 6.81 -4.10
N VAL A 34 -15.34 6.02 -3.84
CA VAL A 34 -14.03 6.18 -4.49
C VAL A 34 -14.16 6.11 -6.01
N ILE A 35 -14.80 5.07 -6.52
CA ILE A 35 -14.99 4.86 -7.97
C ILE A 35 -15.76 6.02 -8.58
N GLY A 36 -16.85 6.47 -7.94
CA GLY A 36 -17.65 7.61 -8.39
C GLY A 36 -16.83 8.90 -8.44
N THR A 37 -16.05 9.16 -7.40
CA THR A 37 -15.22 10.37 -7.29
C THR A 37 -14.10 10.36 -8.34
N VAL A 38 -13.42 9.24 -8.52
CA VAL A 38 -12.29 9.09 -9.46
C VAL A 38 -12.75 9.23 -10.92
N LYS A 39 -13.98 8.85 -11.26
CA LYS A 39 -14.53 9.01 -12.61
C LYS A 39 -14.63 10.48 -13.08
N HIS A 40 -14.65 11.41 -12.15
CA HIS A 40 -14.72 12.86 -12.44
C HIS A 40 -13.35 13.54 -12.50
N LEU A 41 -12.27 12.79 -12.23
CA LEU A 41 -10.91 13.29 -12.41
C LEU A 41 -10.54 13.35 -13.88
N GLY A 42 -9.79 14.38 -14.27
CA GLY A 42 -9.12 14.41 -15.57
C GLY A 42 -8.11 13.27 -15.70
N GLU A 43 -7.70 12.98 -16.91
CA GLU A 43 -6.79 11.85 -17.19
C GLU A 43 -5.44 12.00 -16.45
N ASP A 44 -4.92 13.22 -16.36
CA ASP A 44 -3.64 13.49 -15.69
C ASP A 44 -3.74 13.39 -14.17
N GLU A 45 -4.84 13.87 -13.58
CA GLU A 45 -5.09 13.72 -12.13
C GLU A 45 -5.28 12.26 -11.75
N HIS A 46 -5.99 11.48 -12.58
CA HIS A 46 -6.17 10.07 -12.36
C HIS A 46 -4.82 9.33 -12.39
N LYS A 47 -3.96 9.63 -13.38
CA LYS A 47 -2.61 9.07 -13.44
C LYS A 47 -1.76 9.47 -12.22
N GLN A 48 -1.82 10.72 -11.79
CA GLN A 48 -1.11 11.18 -10.60
C GLN A 48 -1.56 10.45 -9.34
N LEU A 49 -2.88 10.28 -9.15
CA LEU A 49 -3.45 9.54 -8.02
C LEU A 49 -2.93 8.10 -7.96
N ILE A 50 -3.00 7.40 -9.10
CA ILE A 50 -2.52 6.02 -9.19
C ILE A 50 -1.03 5.93 -8.85
N VAL A 51 -0.20 6.78 -9.42
CA VAL A 51 1.24 6.82 -9.15
C VAL A 51 1.53 7.09 -7.67
N GLU A 52 0.77 7.98 -7.06
CA GLU A 52 0.93 8.34 -5.65
C GLU A 52 0.57 7.17 -4.71
N LEU A 53 -0.58 6.51 -4.95
CA LEU A 53 -1.02 5.34 -4.20
C LEU A 53 -0.03 4.18 -4.36
N MET A 54 0.33 3.83 -5.59
CA MET A 54 1.29 2.75 -5.88
C MET A 54 2.65 3.01 -5.24
N SER A 55 3.13 4.26 -5.28
CA SER A 55 4.43 4.63 -4.68
C SER A 55 4.39 4.53 -3.16
N ALA A 56 3.29 4.94 -2.53
CA ALA A 56 3.10 4.82 -1.10
C ALA A 56 3.07 3.35 -0.67
N GLU A 57 2.27 2.53 -1.32
CA GLU A 57 2.14 1.10 -1.02
C GLU A 57 3.45 0.34 -1.26
N ALA A 58 4.17 0.63 -2.36
CA ALA A 58 5.46 0.01 -2.67
C ALA A 58 6.52 0.27 -1.59
N VAL A 59 6.67 1.52 -1.18
CA VAL A 59 7.64 1.90 -0.12
C VAL A 59 7.22 1.32 1.23
N THR A 60 5.93 1.37 1.52
CA THR A 60 5.42 0.96 2.83
C THR A 60 5.44 -0.56 3.00
N THR A 61 5.10 -1.33 1.95
CA THR A 61 5.17 -2.80 2.01
C THR A 61 6.60 -3.29 2.21
N SER A 62 7.60 -2.60 1.63
CA SER A 62 9.01 -2.88 1.88
C SER A 62 9.43 -2.47 3.30
N ALA A 63 8.93 -1.35 3.82
CA ALA A 63 9.23 -0.89 5.18
C ALA A 63 8.71 -1.83 6.27
N ILE A 64 7.59 -2.53 6.05
CA ILE A 64 7.08 -3.58 6.95
C ILE A 64 8.13 -4.69 7.12
N GLU A 65 8.87 -5.03 6.06
CA GLU A 65 9.94 -6.04 6.07
C GLU A 65 11.32 -5.45 6.49
N GLY A 66 11.34 -4.20 6.96
CA GLY A 66 12.58 -3.53 7.39
C GLY A 66 13.43 -2.93 6.26
N GLU A 67 12.95 -2.94 5.02
CA GLU A 67 13.65 -2.41 3.86
C GLU A 67 13.27 -0.94 3.63
N VAL A 68 14.25 -0.03 3.69
CA VAL A 68 14.04 1.41 3.50
C VAL A 68 14.36 1.80 2.07
N LEU A 69 13.34 2.14 1.30
CA LEU A 69 13.44 2.54 -0.11
C LEU A 69 13.31 4.06 -0.29
N ASN A 70 13.96 4.60 -1.33
CA ASN A 70 13.79 5.99 -1.70
C ASN A 70 12.48 6.17 -2.49
N ARG A 71 11.50 6.86 -1.89
CA ARG A 71 10.18 7.08 -2.49
C ARG A 71 10.25 7.76 -3.87
N ALA A 72 11.11 8.77 -4.04
CA ALA A 72 11.22 9.49 -5.32
C ALA A 72 11.75 8.58 -6.43
N SER A 73 12.66 7.67 -6.10
CA SER A 73 13.19 6.66 -7.02
C SER A 73 12.14 5.64 -7.42
N VAL A 74 11.37 5.10 -6.45
CA VAL A 74 10.24 4.19 -6.69
C VAL A 74 9.19 4.87 -7.57
N GLN A 75 8.80 6.11 -7.25
CA GLN A 75 7.84 6.89 -8.02
C GLN A 75 8.30 7.13 -9.46
N SER A 76 9.58 7.49 -9.67
CA SER A 76 10.16 7.64 -11.01
C SER A 76 10.14 6.34 -11.80
N SER A 77 10.32 5.19 -11.14
CA SER A 77 10.24 3.88 -11.77
C SER A 77 8.82 3.53 -12.19
N ILE A 78 7.83 3.81 -11.34
CA ILE A 78 6.40 3.62 -11.66
C ILE A 78 6.00 4.51 -12.84
N LEU A 79 6.36 5.80 -12.82
CA LEU A 79 6.07 6.73 -13.91
C LEU A 79 6.60 6.22 -15.25
N ARG A 80 7.87 5.79 -15.29
CA ARG A 80 8.48 5.22 -16.51
C ARG A 80 7.72 4.02 -17.04
N GLN A 81 7.37 3.10 -16.19
CA GLN A 81 6.66 1.89 -16.59
C GLN A 81 5.24 2.18 -17.08
N LEU A 82 4.60 3.23 -16.56
CA LEU A 82 3.32 3.71 -17.05
C LEU A 82 3.43 4.59 -18.31
N GLY A 83 4.64 4.89 -18.78
CA GLY A 83 4.88 5.75 -19.93
C GLY A 83 4.62 7.24 -19.66
N LEU A 84 4.64 7.66 -18.38
CA LEU A 84 4.27 9.02 -17.93
C LEU A 84 5.45 9.97 -17.71
N ALA A 85 6.70 9.50 -17.76
CA ALA A 85 7.88 10.31 -17.53
C ALA A 85 8.98 9.96 -18.53
N SER A 86 9.79 10.99 -18.86
CA SER A 86 11.06 10.77 -19.53
C SER A 86 11.99 9.95 -18.64
N PRO A 87 12.87 9.12 -19.21
CA PRO A 87 13.82 8.35 -18.42
C PRO A 87 14.66 9.27 -17.53
N ASP A 88 14.50 9.14 -16.21
CA ASP A 88 15.38 9.82 -15.26
C ASP A 88 16.78 9.19 -15.36
N LYS A 89 17.83 10.01 -15.47
CA LYS A 89 19.21 9.53 -15.53
C LYS A 89 19.74 9.04 -14.18
N ARG A 90 18.97 9.18 -13.10
CA ARG A 90 19.36 8.69 -11.79
C ARG A 90 19.43 7.15 -11.81
N ARG A 91 20.46 6.64 -11.18
CA ARG A 91 20.58 5.20 -10.94
C ARG A 91 19.50 4.79 -9.92
N VAL A 92 18.58 3.94 -10.36
CA VAL A 92 17.57 3.32 -9.50
C VAL A 92 18.18 2.04 -8.94
N LEU A 93 17.97 1.79 -7.66
CA LEU A 93 18.40 0.53 -7.05
C LEU A 93 17.51 -0.62 -7.53
N PRO A 94 18.05 -1.85 -7.67
CA PRO A 94 17.26 -2.99 -8.12
C PRO A 94 16.00 -3.25 -7.28
N ALA A 95 16.08 -3.12 -5.95
CA ALA A 95 14.94 -3.28 -5.06
C ALA A 95 13.83 -2.24 -5.33
N GLU A 96 14.19 -0.95 -5.55
CA GLU A 96 13.26 0.13 -5.88
C GLU A 96 12.59 -0.08 -7.25
N GLN A 97 13.36 -0.59 -8.21
CA GLN A 97 12.83 -0.95 -9.51
C GLN A 97 11.90 -2.14 -9.42
N GLY A 98 12.32 -3.20 -8.74
CA GLY A 98 11.57 -4.45 -8.65
C GLY A 98 10.22 -4.29 -7.95
N ILE A 99 10.17 -3.56 -6.82
CA ILE A 99 8.89 -3.31 -6.14
C ILE A 99 7.97 -2.44 -7.01
N ALA A 100 8.50 -1.46 -7.75
CA ALA A 100 7.73 -0.65 -8.69
C ALA A 100 7.17 -1.52 -9.83
N GLU A 101 7.95 -2.46 -10.35
CA GLU A 101 7.52 -3.42 -11.37
C GLU A 101 6.37 -4.30 -10.88
N MET A 102 6.46 -4.83 -9.66
CA MET A 102 5.39 -5.64 -9.07
C MET A 102 4.10 -4.83 -8.92
N MET A 103 4.16 -3.58 -8.44
CA MET A 103 2.98 -2.74 -8.27
C MET A 103 2.32 -2.41 -9.60
N VAL A 104 3.10 -2.11 -10.65
CA VAL A 104 2.56 -1.85 -12.00
C VAL A 104 1.98 -3.12 -12.62
N ASP A 105 2.63 -4.28 -12.44
CA ASP A 105 2.09 -5.56 -12.90
C ASP A 105 0.76 -5.89 -12.20
N LEU A 106 0.69 -5.74 -10.88
CA LEU A 106 -0.54 -5.90 -10.10
C LEU A 106 -1.66 -5.01 -10.66
N TYR A 107 -1.38 -3.73 -10.90
CA TYR A 107 -2.32 -2.78 -11.45
C TYR A 107 -2.85 -3.20 -12.83
N ARG A 108 -1.95 -3.61 -13.73
CA ARG A 108 -2.31 -3.98 -15.11
C ARG A 108 -3.02 -5.32 -15.21
N SER A 109 -2.65 -6.26 -14.34
CA SER A 109 -3.12 -7.65 -14.38
C SER A 109 -4.06 -8.02 -13.21
N PHE A 110 -4.69 -7.02 -12.57
CA PHE A 110 -5.53 -7.27 -11.39
C PHE A 110 -6.66 -8.27 -11.67
N SER A 111 -7.26 -8.22 -12.86
CA SER A 111 -8.37 -9.08 -13.28
C SER A 111 -7.95 -10.50 -13.70
N GLU A 112 -6.67 -10.73 -13.97
CA GLU A 112 -6.16 -12.03 -14.40
C GLU A 112 -6.23 -13.06 -13.25
N THR A 113 -6.35 -14.33 -13.60
CA THR A 113 -6.23 -15.44 -12.65
C THR A 113 -4.83 -15.50 -12.03
N LEU A 114 -4.75 -15.93 -10.78
CA LEU A 114 -3.48 -16.20 -10.13
C LEU A 114 -2.87 -17.50 -10.68
N SER A 115 -1.54 -17.52 -10.83
CA SER A 115 -0.79 -18.68 -11.31
C SER A 115 0.62 -18.72 -10.73
N ASP A 116 1.26 -19.90 -10.75
CA ASP A 116 2.68 -20.06 -10.37
C ASP A 116 3.55 -19.08 -11.17
N LYS A 117 3.31 -18.94 -12.47
CA LYS A 117 4.06 -18.03 -13.35
C LYS A 117 4.00 -16.59 -12.83
N LYS A 118 2.82 -16.11 -12.39
CA LYS A 118 2.63 -14.77 -11.84
C LYS A 118 3.38 -14.62 -10.51
N LEU A 119 3.24 -15.58 -9.60
CA LEU A 119 3.92 -15.57 -8.31
C LEU A 119 5.45 -15.62 -8.45
N PHE A 120 5.98 -16.41 -9.36
CA PHE A 120 7.42 -16.49 -9.65
C PHE A 120 7.94 -15.19 -10.29
N ALA A 121 7.14 -14.51 -11.12
CA ALA A 121 7.48 -13.19 -11.64
C ALA A 121 7.54 -12.16 -10.51
N TRP A 122 6.53 -12.10 -9.66
CA TRP A 122 6.51 -11.20 -8.50
C TRP A 122 7.66 -11.47 -7.53
N HIS A 123 7.97 -12.74 -7.28
CA HIS A 123 9.11 -13.10 -6.44
C HIS A 123 10.43 -12.55 -6.99
N ARG A 124 10.70 -12.70 -8.30
CA ARG A 124 11.89 -12.10 -8.93
C ARG A 124 11.92 -10.57 -8.82
N MET A 125 10.76 -9.93 -8.92
CA MET A 125 10.65 -8.48 -8.80
C MET A 125 10.96 -8.03 -7.38
N VAL A 126 10.29 -8.56 -6.35
CA VAL A 126 10.45 -8.10 -4.97
C VAL A 126 11.81 -8.47 -4.34
N THR A 127 12.46 -9.49 -4.85
CA THR A 127 13.78 -9.90 -4.40
C THR A 127 14.91 -9.39 -5.31
N SER A 128 14.59 -8.45 -6.22
CA SER A 128 15.59 -7.83 -7.08
C SER A 128 16.62 -7.06 -6.26
N GLY A 129 17.88 -7.49 -6.37
CA GLY A 129 18.98 -6.92 -5.59
C GLY A 129 19.30 -7.69 -4.30
N THR A 130 18.47 -8.64 -3.87
CA THR A 130 18.82 -9.58 -2.81
C THR A 130 19.88 -10.54 -3.35
N LYS A 131 20.99 -10.66 -2.63
CA LYS A 131 22.06 -11.60 -2.93
C LYS A 131 21.80 -12.89 -2.19
N ASP A 132 22.33 -13.99 -2.73
CA ASP A 132 22.42 -15.29 -2.05
C ASP A 132 21.08 -16.05 -1.83
N LEU A 133 20.03 -15.75 -2.63
CA LEU A 133 18.83 -16.59 -2.69
C LEU A 133 19.09 -17.83 -3.57
N ALA A 134 18.89 -19.01 -2.99
CA ALA A 134 19.07 -20.27 -3.70
C ALA A 134 17.90 -20.54 -4.69
N ASP A 135 16.69 -20.11 -4.32
CA ASP A 135 15.45 -20.42 -5.02
C ASP A 135 14.77 -19.19 -5.68
N LEU A 136 15.55 -18.40 -6.41
CA LEU A 136 15.05 -17.20 -7.08
C LEU A 136 13.98 -17.53 -8.15
N GLY A 137 12.78 -16.98 -7.98
CA GLY A 137 11.67 -17.12 -8.94
C GLY A 137 11.08 -18.54 -9.01
N ARG A 138 11.16 -19.28 -7.91
CA ARG A 138 10.52 -20.59 -7.68
C ARG A 138 10.26 -20.80 -6.20
N TYR A 139 9.50 -21.80 -5.85
CA TYR A 139 9.26 -22.17 -4.46
C TYR A 139 10.53 -22.69 -3.79
N ARG A 140 10.66 -22.43 -2.48
CA ARG A 140 11.81 -22.88 -1.66
C ARG A 140 11.95 -24.41 -1.69
N THR A 141 13.20 -24.85 -1.72
CA THR A 141 13.55 -26.28 -1.79
C THR A 141 14.39 -26.76 -0.61
N SER A 142 14.83 -25.86 0.28
CA SER A 142 15.60 -26.19 1.47
C SER A 142 14.93 -27.30 2.28
N ARG A 143 15.73 -28.21 2.83
CA ARG A 143 15.26 -29.25 3.76
C ARG A 143 15.13 -28.76 5.19
N GLU A 144 15.79 -27.64 5.50
CA GLU A 144 15.68 -27.02 6.81
C GLU A 144 14.30 -26.42 7.03
N PRO A 145 13.76 -26.46 8.27
CA PRO A 145 12.49 -25.83 8.57
C PRO A 145 12.54 -24.33 8.26
N MET A 146 11.54 -23.84 7.54
CA MET A 146 11.32 -22.41 7.35
C MET A 146 10.61 -21.88 8.59
N GLN A 147 11.29 -21.05 9.37
CA GLN A 147 10.78 -20.50 10.63
C GLN A 147 10.83 -18.97 10.65
N ILE A 148 9.79 -18.36 11.17
CA ILE A 148 9.79 -16.94 11.55
C ILE A 148 10.22 -16.86 13.01
N VAL A 149 11.35 -16.23 13.25
CA VAL A 149 11.98 -16.19 14.57
C VAL A 149 12.30 -14.77 15.01
N SER A 150 12.37 -14.55 16.33
CA SER A 150 12.92 -13.34 16.93
C SER A 150 13.83 -13.70 18.12
N GLY A 151 14.55 -12.72 18.63
CA GLY A 151 15.43 -12.92 19.77
C GLY A 151 16.88 -13.23 19.39
N PRO A 152 17.76 -13.59 20.37
CA PRO A 152 19.17 -13.82 20.14
C PRO A 152 19.42 -15.12 19.36
N ILE A 153 20.48 -15.14 18.54
CA ILE A 153 20.87 -16.28 17.67
C ILE A 153 20.97 -17.61 18.43
N GLY A 154 21.38 -17.60 19.70
CA GLY A 154 21.55 -18.81 20.52
C GLY A 154 20.26 -19.30 21.22
N ALA A 155 19.17 -18.50 21.23
CA ALA A 155 17.89 -18.84 21.86
C ALA A 155 16.74 -18.13 21.14
N PRO A 156 16.45 -18.48 19.89
CA PRO A 156 15.41 -17.84 19.12
C PRO A 156 14.01 -18.23 19.65
N THR A 157 13.10 -17.26 19.64
CA THR A 157 11.67 -17.53 19.82
C THR A 157 11.06 -17.81 18.46
N VAL A 158 10.49 -19.01 18.29
CA VAL A 158 9.81 -19.39 17.04
C VAL A 158 8.36 -18.93 17.10
N HIS A 159 7.99 -17.99 16.24
CA HIS A 159 6.64 -17.44 16.10
C HIS A 159 5.80 -18.26 15.13
N PHE A 160 6.42 -18.83 14.11
CA PHE A 160 5.78 -19.68 13.12
C PHE A 160 6.79 -20.63 12.48
N GLU A 161 6.32 -21.84 12.13
CA GLU A 161 7.03 -22.80 11.30
C GLU A 161 6.14 -23.21 10.12
N ALA A 162 6.63 -22.99 8.92
CA ALA A 162 5.92 -23.27 7.67
C ALA A 162 5.98 -24.77 7.31
N PRO A 163 5.08 -25.26 6.42
CA PRO A 163 5.13 -26.63 5.90
C PRO A 163 6.50 -26.99 5.31
N PRO A 164 6.94 -28.24 5.38
CA PRO A 164 8.16 -28.67 4.71
C PRO A 164 8.18 -28.33 3.23
N SER A 165 9.34 -27.92 2.68
CA SER A 165 9.48 -27.46 1.30
C SER A 165 8.91 -28.43 0.26
N LYS A 166 9.04 -29.74 0.49
CA LYS A 166 8.48 -30.79 -0.38
C LYS A 166 6.95 -30.74 -0.50
N GLN A 167 6.24 -30.15 0.45
CA GLN A 167 4.78 -30.02 0.44
C GLN A 167 4.33 -28.72 -0.25
N VAL A 168 5.22 -27.70 -0.32
CA VAL A 168 4.88 -26.36 -0.85
C VAL A 168 4.25 -26.40 -2.24
N PRO A 169 4.73 -27.15 -3.24
CA PRO A 169 4.08 -27.19 -4.56
C PRO A 169 2.64 -27.68 -4.53
N ALA A 170 2.33 -28.63 -3.66
CA ALA A 170 0.96 -29.15 -3.51
C ALA A 170 0.05 -28.15 -2.77
N GLU A 171 0.57 -27.53 -1.72
CA GLU A 171 -0.15 -26.49 -0.96
C GLU A 171 -0.43 -25.26 -1.84
N MET A 172 0.54 -24.81 -2.62
CA MET A 172 0.36 -23.67 -3.52
C MET A 172 -0.63 -23.96 -4.65
N ARG A 173 -0.67 -25.18 -5.17
CA ARG A 173 -1.71 -25.57 -6.13
C ARG A 173 -3.10 -25.46 -5.52
N ARG A 174 -3.32 -25.98 -4.30
CA ARG A 174 -4.60 -25.85 -3.58
C ARG A 174 -4.95 -24.38 -3.31
N PHE A 175 -3.96 -23.57 -2.93
CA PHE A 175 -4.13 -22.13 -2.71
C PHE A 175 -4.55 -21.41 -3.98
N ILE A 176 -3.87 -21.63 -5.10
CA ILE A 176 -4.16 -21.00 -6.39
C ILE A 176 -5.55 -21.40 -6.89
N ASP A 177 -5.90 -22.68 -6.77
CA ASP A 177 -7.23 -23.18 -7.13
C ASP A 177 -8.31 -22.53 -6.26
N TRP A 178 -8.08 -22.44 -4.94
CA TRP A 178 -8.99 -21.75 -4.02
C TRP A 178 -9.12 -20.26 -4.37
N PHE A 179 -8.00 -19.56 -4.60
CA PHE A 179 -7.99 -18.14 -4.92
C PHE A 179 -8.79 -17.81 -6.19
N ASN A 180 -8.63 -18.64 -7.23
CA ASN A 180 -9.32 -18.43 -8.50
C ASN A 180 -10.80 -18.83 -8.40
N ARG A 181 -11.14 -19.92 -7.70
CA ARG A 181 -12.52 -20.36 -7.47
C ARG A 181 -13.33 -19.34 -6.68
N THR A 182 -12.72 -18.69 -5.69
CA THR A 182 -13.38 -17.70 -4.83
C THR A 182 -13.38 -16.26 -5.40
N ALA A 183 -12.86 -16.07 -6.60
CA ALA A 183 -12.93 -14.79 -7.31
C ALA A 183 -14.39 -14.40 -7.62
N PRO A 184 -14.68 -13.10 -7.86
CA PRO A 184 -16.05 -12.63 -8.15
C PRO A 184 -16.73 -13.37 -9.29
N ASN A 185 -15.97 -13.79 -10.31
CA ASN A 185 -16.45 -14.59 -11.45
C ASN A 185 -16.13 -16.07 -11.32
N GLY A 186 -15.70 -16.52 -10.14
CA GLY A 186 -15.40 -17.93 -9.84
C GLY A 186 -16.65 -18.73 -9.51
N THR A 187 -16.47 -20.02 -9.22
CA THR A 187 -17.58 -20.94 -8.90
C THR A 187 -18.08 -20.86 -7.46
N ASP A 188 -17.31 -20.22 -6.57
CA ASP A 188 -17.63 -20.09 -5.14
C ASP A 188 -17.17 -18.71 -4.61
N PRO A 189 -17.77 -17.61 -5.10
CA PRO A 189 -17.29 -16.26 -4.84
C PRO A 189 -17.42 -15.89 -3.35
N LEU A 190 -16.36 -15.26 -2.82
CA LEU A 190 -16.33 -14.70 -1.48
C LEU A 190 -16.37 -13.16 -1.51
N PRO A 191 -16.93 -12.54 -0.47
CA PRO A 191 -16.88 -11.09 -0.30
C PRO A 191 -15.43 -10.56 -0.27
N PRO A 192 -15.18 -9.31 -0.71
CA PRO A 192 -13.82 -8.80 -0.97
C PRO A 192 -12.88 -8.84 0.23
N ILE A 193 -13.33 -8.40 1.41
CA ILE A 193 -12.49 -8.38 2.62
C ILE A 193 -12.22 -9.80 3.11
N THR A 194 -13.27 -10.62 3.19
CA THR A 194 -13.17 -12.02 3.61
C THR A 194 -12.20 -12.79 2.73
N ARG A 195 -12.32 -12.62 1.41
CA ARG A 195 -11.43 -13.26 0.44
C ARG A 195 -10.00 -12.77 0.58
N ALA A 196 -9.79 -11.46 0.69
CA ALA A 196 -8.46 -10.87 0.82
C ALA A 196 -7.76 -11.28 2.13
N GLY A 197 -8.46 -11.20 3.25
CA GLY A 197 -7.92 -11.61 4.55
C GLY A 197 -7.59 -13.10 4.61
N THR A 198 -8.48 -13.96 4.06
CA THR A 198 -8.22 -15.40 3.97
C THR A 198 -7.05 -15.69 3.03
N ALA A 199 -6.98 -15.05 1.85
CA ALA A 199 -5.89 -15.23 0.90
C ALA A 199 -4.54 -14.85 1.50
N HIS A 200 -4.49 -13.73 2.23
CA HIS A 200 -3.28 -13.28 2.90
C HIS A 200 -2.81 -14.28 3.95
N LEU A 201 -3.68 -14.68 4.87
CA LEU A 201 -3.35 -15.67 5.91
C LEU A 201 -2.95 -17.01 5.31
N TYR A 202 -3.68 -17.50 4.30
CA TYR A 202 -3.41 -18.79 3.67
C TYR A 202 -2.02 -18.79 3.02
N PHE A 203 -1.70 -17.74 2.26
CA PHE A 203 -0.38 -17.60 1.63
C PHE A 203 0.75 -17.50 2.67
N GLU A 204 0.58 -16.68 3.71
CA GLU A 204 1.55 -16.55 4.81
C GLU A 204 1.72 -17.87 5.58
N SER A 205 0.65 -18.68 5.72
CA SER A 205 0.72 -19.99 6.37
C SER A 205 1.45 -21.04 5.53
N ILE A 206 1.49 -20.92 4.20
CA ILE A 206 2.33 -21.79 3.34
C ILE A 206 3.77 -21.29 3.32
N HIS A 207 3.97 -19.99 3.30
CA HIS A 207 5.28 -19.32 3.26
C HIS A 207 6.18 -19.89 2.17
N PRO A 208 5.79 -19.80 0.88
CA PRO A 208 6.33 -20.63 -0.19
C PRO A 208 7.72 -20.23 -0.67
N PHE A 209 8.22 -19.05 -0.33
CA PHE A 209 9.50 -18.52 -0.81
C PHE A 209 10.54 -18.42 0.32
N GLU A 210 11.82 -18.29 -0.03
CA GLU A 210 12.88 -18.02 0.94
C GLU A 210 12.80 -16.61 1.51
N ASP A 211 12.39 -15.62 0.70
CA ASP A 211 12.16 -14.22 1.06
C ASP A 211 11.02 -13.63 0.22
N GLY A 212 10.51 -12.46 0.62
CA GLY A 212 9.49 -11.72 -0.12
C GLY A 212 8.05 -12.20 0.11
N ASN A 213 7.80 -13.18 0.98
CA ASN A 213 6.44 -13.69 1.24
C ASN A 213 5.50 -12.57 1.71
N GLY A 214 5.87 -11.76 2.68
CA GLY A 214 5.04 -10.68 3.18
C GLY A 214 4.65 -9.65 2.11
N ARG A 215 5.60 -9.24 1.25
CA ARG A 215 5.34 -8.30 0.14
C ARG A 215 4.37 -8.91 -0.88
N ILE A 216 4.56 -10.19 -1.25
CA ILE A 216 3.70 -10.92 -2.19
C ILE A 216 2.33 -11.20 -1.54
N GLY A 217 2.28 -11.60 -0.27
CA GLY A 217 1.03 -11.85 0.46
C GLY A 217 0.12 -10.61 0.52
N ARG A 218 0.70 -9.42 0.76
CA ARG A 218 -0.04 -8.16 0.71
C ARG A 218 -0.49 -7.81 -0.72
N ALA A 219 0.33 -8.07 -1.74
CA ALA A 219 -0.06 -7.89 -3.15
C ALA A 219 -1.20 -8.86 -3.55
N ILE A 220 -1.22 -10.09 -3.04
CA ILE A 220 -2.32 -11.04 -3.22
C ILE A 220 -3.61 -10.53 -2.56
N ALA A 221 -3.52 -9.98 -1.35
CA ALA A 221 -4.67 -9.38 -0.67
C ALA A 221 -5.24 -8.19 -1.46
N GLU A 222 -4.37 -7.29 -1.94
CA GLU A 222 -4.75 -6.17 -2.79
C GLU A 222 -5.40 -6.64 -4.10
N LYS A 223 -4.83 -7.66 -4.75
CA LYS A 223 -5.43 -8.29 -5.94
C LYS A 223 -6.82 -8.85 -5.65
N ALA A 224 -7.00 -9.53 -4.52
CA ALA A 224 -8.29 -10.09 -4.12
C ALA A 224 -9.36 -9.01 -3.92
N ILE A 225 -9.00 -7.88 -3.30
CA ILE A 225 -9.89 -6.71 -3.15
C ILE A 225 -10.23 -6.14 -4.52
N THR A 226 -9.22 -5.84 -5.31
CA THR A 226 -9.34 -5.11 -6.59
C THR A 226 -10.16 -5.90 -7.63
N GLN A 227 -10.10 -7.23 -7.63
CA GLN A 227 -10.88 -8.07 -8.53
C GLN A 227 -12.40 -7.92 -8.37
N ASN A 228 -12.87 -7.39 -7.25
CA ASN A 228 -14.30 -7.13 -7.04
C ASN A 228 -14.81 -5.85 -7.74
N PHE A 229 -13.92 -5.11 -8.39
CA PHE A 229 -14.24 -3.85 -9.05
C PHE A 229 -13.90 -3.91 -10.53
N SER A 230 -14.62 -3.11 -11.34
CA SER A 230 -14.39 -3.04 -12.78
C SER A 230 -13.12 -2.31 -13.19
N GLN A 231 -12.44 -1.69 -12.22
CA GLN A 231 -11.20 -0.95 -12.39
C GLN A 231 -10.31 -1.14 -11.17
N PRO A 232 -8.99 -0.96 -11.31
CA PRO A 232 -8.10 -1.08 -10.17
C PRO A 232 -8.42 -0.04 -9.10
N VAL A 233 -8.71 -0.50 -7.90
CA VAL A 233 -8.93 0.34 -6.71
C VAL A 233 -7.82 0.02 -5.75
N PHE A 234 -6.85 0.93 -5.62
CA PHE A 234 -5.82 0.78 -4.60
C PHE A 234 -6.36 1.17 -3.24
N VAL A 235 -6.20 0.27 -2.30
CA VAL A 235 -6.49 0.48 -0.90
C VAL A 235 -5.15 0.64 -0.18
N ALA A 236 -4.99 1.67 0.65
CA ALA A 236 -3.73 1.95 1.37
C ALA A 236 -3.45 0.88 2.46
N LEU A 237 -3.42 -0.40 2.04
CA LEU A 237 -3.39 -1.55 2.94
C LEU A 237 -2.05 -1.66 3.67
N ALA A 238 -0.93 -1.62 2.94
CA ALA A 238 0.40 -1.68 3.56
C ALA A 238 0.65 -0.47 4.46
N THR A 239 0.21 0.72 4.06
CA THR A 239 0.31 1.94 4.87
C THR A 239 -0.43 1.80 6.20
N THR A 240 -1.60 1.19 6.19
CA THR A 240 -2.40 0.97 7.40
C THR A 240 -1.81 -0.14 8.27
N ILE A 241 -1.32 -1.22 7.67
CA ILE A 241 -0.62 -2.31 8.38
C ILE A 241 0.64 -1.78 9.07
N LEU A 242 1.47 -0.98 8.39
CA LEU A 242 2.69 -0.42 8.99
C LEU A 242 2.38 0.43 10.23
N ALA A 243 1.31 1.22 10.18
CA ALA A 243 0.88 2.01 11.34
C ALA A 243 0.48 1.15 12.56
N GLN A 244 0.15 -0.12 12.33
CA GLN A 244 -0.26 -1.11 13.33
C GLN A 244 0.59 -2.38 13.26
N GLN A 245 1.87 -2.27 12.89
CA GLN A 245 2.74 -3.41 12.57
C GLN A 245 2.82 -4.46 13.69
N ARG A 246 2.85 -4.01 14.95
CA ARG A 246 2.86 -4.94 16.09
C ARG A 246 1.59 -5.76 16.18
N GLN A 247 0.42 -5.13 16.02
CA GLN A 247 -0.88 -5.82 16.06
C GLN A 247 -1.01 -6.78 14.87
N TYR A 248 -0.50 -6.41 13.70
CA TYR A 248 -0.46 -7.26 12.53
C TYR A 248 0.27 -8.58 12.78
N TYR A 249 1.50 -8.53 13.29
CA TYR A 249 2.25 -9.75 13.58
C TYR A 249 1.61 -10.58 14.70
N GLN A 250 1.03 -9.94 15.72
CA GLN A 250 0.30 -10.64 16.77
C GLN A 250 -0.96 -11.34 16.25
N ALA A 251 -1.70 -10.68 15.34
CA ALA A 251 -2.89 -11.26 14.72
C ALA A 251 -2.54 -12.46 13.82
N LEU A 252 -1.47 -12.36 13.02
CA LEU A 252 -0.95 -13.47 12.22
C LEU A 252 -0.48 -14.64 13.09
N GLU A 253 0.33 -14.39 14.12
CA GLU A 253 0.83 -15.43 15.03
C GLU A 253 -0.32 -16.20 15.69
N LYS A 254 -1.37 -15.48 16.12
CA LYS A 254 -2.56 -16.10 16.70
C LYS A 254 -3.34 -16.93 15.67
N ALA A 255 -3.53 -16.38 14.45
CA ALA A 255 -4.26 -17.06 13.38
C ALA A 255 -3.52 -18.30 12.83
N ASN A 256 -2.20 -18.33 12.92
CA ASN A 256 -1.38 -19.47 12.50
C ASN A 256 -1.49 -20.70 13.43
N ARG A 257 -2.35 -20.69 14.45
CA ARG A 257 -2.51 -21.79 15.41
C ARG A 257 -3.72 -22.68 15.14
N GLN A 258 -4.70 -22.22 14.38
CA GLN A 258 -5.95 -22.91 14.13
C GLN A 258 -6.58 -22.44 12.82
N ASN A 259 -7.60 -23.20 12.33
CA ASN A 259 -8.32 -22.86 11.10
C ASN A 259 -9.65 -22.13 11.36
N GLU A 260 -9.97 -21.82 12.63
CA GLU A 260 -11.00 -20.85 12.98
C GLU A 260 -10.38 -19.45 12.96
N ILE A 261 -10.76 -18.59 11.99
CA ILE A 261 -10.09 -17.34 11.66
C ILE A 261 -10.96 -16.08 11.85
N THR A 262 -12.02 -16.15 12.63
CA THR A 262 -12.94 -15.02 12.87
C THR A 262 -12.20 -13.80 13.43
N GLU A 263 -11.34 -13.98 14.42
CA GLU A 263 -10.58 -12.88 15.03
C GLU A 263 -9.61 -12.22 14.01
N TRP A 264 -8.97 -13.04 13.19
CA TRP A 264 -8.11 -12.54 12.11
C TRP A 264 -8.92 -11.73 11.10
N LEU A 265 -10.04 -12.26 10.61
CA LEU A 265 -10.88 -11.56 9.63
C LEU A 265 -11.52 -10.29 10.19
N THR A 266 -11.89 -10.29 11.48
CA THR A 266 -12.39 -9.08 12.15
C THR A 266 -11.30 -7.99 12.17
N TRP A 267 -10.09 -8.34 12.60
CA TRP A 267 -8.95 -7.42 12.58
C TRP A 267 -8.62 -6.93 11.16
N PHE A 268 -8.55 -7.86 10.18
CA PHE A 268 -8.26 -7.52 8.79
C PHE A 268 -9.33 -6.60 8.18
N ALA A 269 -10.59 -6.80 8.55
CA ALA A 269 -11.70 -5.95 8.11
C ALA A 269 -11.57 -4.51 8.65
N GLU A 270 -11.17 -4.33 9.90
CA GLU A 270 -10.88 -3.01 10.48
C GLU A 270 -9.73 -2.31 9.72
N ILE A 271 -8.67 -3.06 9.42
CA ILE A 271 -7.54 -2.56 8.60
C ILE A 271 -8.00 -2.15 7.19
N ALA A 272 -8.79 -2.97 6.53
CA ALA A 272 -9.29 -2.69 5.18
C ALA A 272 -10.19 -1.44 5.14
N LEU A 273 -11.07 -1.27 6.13
CA LEU A 273 -11.92 -0.07 6.26
C LEU A 273 -11.08 1.19 6.53
N GLU A 274 -10.09 1.11 7.42
CA GLU A 274 -9.21 2.25 7.69
C GLU A 274 -8.34 2.58 6.45
N ALA A 275 -7.83 1.57 5.76
CA ALA A 275 -7.08 1.73 4.52
C ALA A 275 -7.93 2.41 3.43
N GLN A 276 -9.20 2.03 3.32
CA GLN A 276 -10.13 2.67 2.39
C GLN A 276 -10.40 4.14 2.76
N ARG A 277 -10.59 4.46 4.05
CA ARG A 277 -10.75 5.85 4.51
C ARG A 277 -9.53 6.70 4.15
N ARG A 278 -8.31 6.16 4.31
CA ARG A 278 -7.05 6.83 3.90
C ARG A 278 -6.99 7.07 2.40
N SER A 279 -7.40 6.09 1.60
CA SER A 279 -7.46 6.22 0.14
C SER A 279 -8.47 7.29 -0.28
N ILE A 280 -9.65 7.34 0.32
CA ILE A 280 -10.67 8.39 0.09
C ILE A 280 -10.07 9.77 0.40
N ALA A 281 -9.47 9.94 1.58
CA ALA A 281 -8.86 11.21 1.98
C ALA A 281 -7.74 11.65 1.01
N LEU A 282 -6.97 10.71 0.47
CA LEU A 282 -5.95 11.03 -0.54
C LEU A 282 -6.58 11.47 -1.87
N VAL A 283 -7.64 10.80 -2.32
CA VAL A 283 -8.40 11.19 -3.53
C VAL A 283 -8.94 12.61 -3.38
N GLU A 284 -9.63 12.89 -2.27
CA GLU A 284 -10.16 14.22 -1.96
C GLU A 284 -9.06 15.29 -1.93
N PHE A 285 -7.92 14.96 -1.32
CA PHE A 285 -6.76 15.86 -1.28
C PHE A 285 -6.21 16.18 -2.68
N ILE A 286 -6.10 15.20 -3.56
CA ILE A 286 -5.62 15.40 -4.93
C ILE A 286 -6.59 16.27 -5.73
N ILE A 287 -7.90 16.03 -5.58
CA ILE A 287 -8.94 16.86 -6.20
C ILE A 287 -8.83 18.31 -5.72
N ALA A 288 -8.74 18.49 -4.41
CA ALA A 288 -8.63 19.83 -3.82
C ALA A 288 -7.33 20.54 -4.26
N LYS A 289 -6.21 19.79 -4.38
CA LYS A 289 -4.95 20.29 -4.95
C LYS A 289 -5.13 20.81 -6.37
N THR A 290 -5.73 20.01 -7.25
CA THR A 290 -5.92 20.38 -8.67
C THR A 290 -6.79 21.63 -8.76
N LYS A 291 -7.94 21.65 -8.11
CA LYS A 291 -8.83 22.81 -8.10
C LYS A 291 -8.14 24.07 -7.55
N LEU A 292 -7.33 23.96 -6.49
CA LEU A 292 -6.60 25.09 -5.95
C LEU A 292 -5.56 25.62 -6.95
N LEU A 293 -4.78 24.73 -7.57
CA LEU A 293 -3.75 25.13 -8.54
C LEU A 293 -4.36 25.75 -9.80
N ASP A 294 -5.47 25.20 -10.31
CA ASP A 294 -6.19 25.77 -11.46
C ASP A 294 -6.71 27.18 -11.17
N ARG A 295 -7.31 27.38 -9.98
CA ARG A 295 -7.79 28.69 -9.54
C ARG A 295 -6.66 29.72 -9.43
N LEU A 296 -5.46 29.27 -9.08
CA LEU A 296 -4.28 30.12 -8.89
C LEU A 296 -3.45 30.31 -10.17
N ARG A 297 -3.76 29.59 -11.24
CA ARG A 297 -3.00 29.63 -12.52
C ARG A 297 -2.95 31.07 -13.06
N GLY A 298 -1.75 31.57 -13.32
CA GLY A 298 -1.51 32.95 -13.78
C GLY A 298 -1.65 34.03 -12.69
N HIS A 299 -2.03 33.65 -11.47
CA HIS A 299 -2.18 34.60 -10.36
C HIS A 299 -1.10 34.52 -9.31
N ILE A 300 -0.22 33.52 -9.37
CA ILE A 300 0.90 33.32 -8.42
C ILE A 300 2.23 33.37 -9.16
N ASN A 301 3.28 33.77 -8.43
CA ASN A 301 4.63 33.77 -8.94
C ASN A 301 5.32 32.40 -8.73
N GLU A 302 6.46 32.18 -9.40
CA GLU A 302 7.22 30.92 -9.33
C GLU A 302 7.62 30.49 -7.91
N ARG A 303 7.93 31.44 -7.01
CA ARG A 303 8.28 31.13 -5.62
C ARG A 303 7.05 30.63 -4.85
N GLN A 304 5.92 31.30 -5.04
CA GLN A 304 4.65 30.92 -4.44
C GLN A 304 4.22 29.54 -4.91
N GLU A 305 4.30 29.27 -6.21
CA GLU A 305 4.02 27.96 -6.80
C GLU A 305 4.94 26.89 -6.24
N LYS A 306 6.26 27.14 -6.20
CA LYS A 306 7.26 26.22 -5.63
C LYS A 306 6.95 25.85 -4.17
N ALA A 307 6.54 26.82 -3.37
CA ALA A 307 6.19 26.60 -1.98
C ALA A 307 4.90 25.75 -1.85
N LEU A 308 3.85 26.07 -2.62
CA LEU A 308 2.60 25.30 -2.64
C LEU A 308 2.84 23.85 -3.11
N LEU A 309 3.58 23.66 -4.21
CA LEU A 309 3.95 22.33 -4.69
C LEU A 309 4.75 21.53 -3.65
N ARG A 310 5.64 22.20 -2.91
CA ARG A 310 6.38 21.55 -1.81
C ARG A 310 5.45 21.16 -0.67
N MET A 311 4.47 22.00 -0.33
CA MET A 311 3.45 21.65 0.67
C MET A 311 2.60 20.45 0.21
N PHE A 312 2.19 20.40 -1.04
CA PHE A 312 1.42 19.30 -1.59
C PHE A 312 2.18 17.96 -1.61
N ARG A 313 3.52 17.98 -1.74
CA ARG A 313 4.35 16.76 -1.70
C ARG A 313 4.35 16.06 -0.36
N GLU A 314 4.03 16.75 0.73
CA GLU A 314 3.93 16.15 2.07
C GLU A 314 2.62 15.35 2.26
N GLY A 315 1.68 15.44 1.32
CA GLY A 315 0.41 14.73 1.34
C GLY A 315 -0.67 15.38 2.22
N PRO A 316 -1.78 14.67 2.50
CA PRO A 316 -2.92 15.20 3.27
C PRO A 316 -2.56 15.65 4.69
N GLU A 317 -1.57 15.02 5.30
CA GLU A 317 -1.06 15.35 6.64
C GLU A 317 0.06 16.41 6.62
N ALA A 318 0.19 17.13 5.49
CA ALA A 318 1.27 18.03 5.17
C ALA A 318 1.63 19.01 6.29
N PHE A 319 2.93 19.14 6.52
CA PHE A 319 3.52 20.07 7.50
C PHE A 319 2.82 20.03 8.86
N LYS A 320 3.04 18.98 9.64
CA LYS A 320 2.57 18.93 11.03
C LYS A 320 2.93 20.27 11.72
N GLY A 321 1.90 21.07 12.05
CA GLY A 321 2.06 22.40 12.60
C GLY A 321 2.15 23.54 11.57
N GLY A 322 1.98 23.31 10.27
CA GLY A 322 1.94 24.33 9.21
C GLY A 322 3.31 24.85 8.75
N LEU A 323 3.35 25.44 7.57
CA LEU A 323 4.55 26.06 6.99
C LEU A 323 4.89 27.34 7.78
N SER A 324 6.16 27.45 8.23
CA SER A 324 6.67 28.72 8.82
C SER A 324 7.24 29.64 7.74
N ALA A 325 7.38 30.92 8.05
CA ALA A 325 8.10 31.86 7.17
C ALA A 325 9.55 31.44 6.91
N GLY A 326 10.24 30.86 7.93
CA GLY A 326 11.59 30.31 7.75
C GLY A 326 11.62 29.16 6.75
N ASN A 327 10.68 28.21 6.85
CA ASN A 327 10.60 27.10 5.89
C ASN A 327 10.25 27.60 4.49
N PHE A 328 9.37 28.60 4.34
CA PHE A 328 9.08 29.22 3.06
C PHE A 328 10.34 29.84 2.44
N SER A 329 11.11 30.61 3.23
CA SER A 329 12.37 31.20 2.79
C SER A 329 13.37 30.12 2.35
N THR A 330 13.52 29.03 3.10
CA THR A 330 14.38 27.90 2.74
C THR A 330 13.95 27.22 1.43
N ILE A 331 12.65 27.00 1.24
CA ILE A 331 12.11 26.37 0.02
C ILE A 331 12.33 27.24 -1.21
N THR A 332 12.13 28.56 -1.06
CA THR A 332 12.07 29.49 -2.19
C THR A 332 13.37 30.27 -2.44
N GLY A 333 14.26 30.34 -1.44
CA GLY A 333 15.44 31.20 -1.46
C GLY A 333 15.11 32.69 -1.30
N ALA A 334 13.88 33.03 -0.88
CA ALA A 334 13.44 34.44 -0.77
C ALA A 334 13.97 35.13 0.48
N SER A 335 14.22 36.45 0.39
CA SER A 335 14.56 37.29 1.54
C SER A 335 13.37 37.33 2.54
N PRO A 336 13.62 37.69 3.82
CA PRO A 336 12.52 37.77 4.82
C PRO A 336 11.38 38.72 4.42
N ALA A 337 11.71 39.86 3.81
CA ALA A 337 10.72 40.83 3.35
C ALA A 337 9.87 40.28 2.19
N THR A 338 10.50 39.62 1.22
CA THR A 338 9.81 38.94 0.11
C THR A 338 8.95 37.78 0.59
N THR A 339 9.50 36.98 1.51
CA THR A 339 8.75 35.85 2.15
C THR A 339 7.46 36.34 2.80
N THR A 340 7.54 37.43 3.59
CA THR A 340 6.35 38.01 4.24
C THR A 340 5.33 38.47 3.20
N ARG A 341 5.76 39.16 2.14
CA ARG A 341 4.88 39.62 1.08
C ARG A 341 4.23 38.47 0.32
N ASP A 342 4.99 37.45 -0.07
CA ASP A 342 4.48 36.29 -0.79
C ASP A 342 3.48 35.49 0.05
N LEU A 343 3.73 35.30 1.36
CA LEU A 343 2.81 34.61 2.26
C LEU A 343 1.49 35.37 2.51
N VAL A 344 1.59 36.70 2.70
CA VAL A 344 0.38 37.56 2.85
C VAL A 344 -0.45 37.53 1.57
N ASP A 345 0.18 37.57 0.42
CA ASP A 345 -0.51 37.50 -0.88
C ASP A 345 -1.19 36.14 -1.09
N LEU A 346 -0.55 35.02 -0.74
CA LEU A 346 -1.16 33.69 -0.78
C LEU A 346 -2.37 33.56 0.15
N VAL A 347 -2.32 34.18 1.33
CA VAL A 347 -3.48 34.23 2.24
C VAL A 347 -4.60 35.08 1.63
N LYS A 348 -4.28 36.24 1.05
CA LYS A 348 -5.27 37.10 0.38
C LYS A 348 -5.94 36.40 -0.80
N LYS A 349 -5.20 35.61 -1.57
CA LYS A 349 -5.70 34.79 -2.68
C LYS A 349 -6.47 33.55 -2.22
N GLY A 350 -6.57 33.31 -0.91
CA GLY A 350 -7.25 32.18 -0.33
C GLY A 350 -6.54 30.85 -0.59
N ALA A 351 -5.24 30.87 -0.92
CA ALA A 351 -4.42 29.68 -1.09
C ALA A 351 -3.97 29.07 0.25
N LEU A 352 -3.70 29.94 1.22
CA LEU A 352 -3.27 29.57 2.55
C LEU A 352 -4.19 30.16 3.63
N ILE A 353 -4.30 29.43 4.74
CA ILE A 353 -4.86 29.91 5.99
C ILE A 353 -3.72 30.19 6.96
N ARG A 354 -3.70 31.38 7.56
CA ARG A 354 -2.74 31.76 8.59
C ARG A 354 -3.31 31.48 9.96
N THR A 355 -2.52 30.85 10.83
CA THR A 355 -2.78 30.68 12.27
C THR A 355 -1.61 31.23 13.06
N GLY A 356 -1.88 31.72 14.27
CA GLY A 356 -0.86 32.32 15.14
C GLY A 356 -0.33 33.67 14.66
N GLU A 357 0.54 34.27 15.47
CA GLU A 357 1.08 35.59 15.23
C GLU A 357 2.62 35.64 15.27
N ARG A 358 3.19 36.64 14.62
CA ARG A 358 4.64 36.94 14.60
C ARG A 358 5.46 35.69 14.28
N LYS A 359 6.42 35.33 15.14
CA LYS A 359 7.32 34.14 14.97
C LYS A 359 6.59 32.79 15.10
N HIS A 360 5.38 32.80 15.64
CA HIS A 360 4.54 31.61 15.78
C HIS A 360 3.53 31.44 14.64
N ALA A 361 3.52 32.37 13.66
CA ALA A 361 2.64 32.24 12.50
C ALA A 361 2.92 30.96 11.73
N ARG A 362 1.86 30.23 11.39
CA ARG A 362 1.87 29.02 10.58
C ARG A 362 0.86 29.16 9.44
N TYR A 363 1.20 28.54 8.34
CA TYR A 363 0.39 28.62 7.11
C TYR A 363 0.04 27.20 6.68
N THR A 364 -1.25 26.93 6.50
CA THR A 364 -1.77 25.64 6.01
C THR A 364 -2.49 25.83 4.68
N LEU A 365 -2.55 24.80 3.86
CA LEU A 365 -3.31 24.85 2.62
C LEU A 365 -4.80 25.09 2.89
N ASN A 366 -5.42 25.98 2.13
CA ASN A 366 -6.86 26.25 2.20
C ASN A 366 -7.58 25.38 1.15
N LEU A 367 -7.88 24.14 1.50
CA LEU A 367 -8.52 23.18 0.62
C LEU A 367 -10.07 23.24 0.69
N SER A 368 -10.63 23.96 1.66
CA SER A 368 -12.09 24.04 1.88
C SER A 368 -12.82 25.01 0.95
N ARG A 369 -12.10 25.81 0.15
CA ARG A 369 -12.66 26.77 -0.83
C ARG A 369 -12.53 26.29 -2.29
N SER A 370 -12.18 25.03 -2.49
CA SER A 370 -11.99 24.45 -3.83
C SER A 370 -13.24 23.76 -4.36
#